data_a9a7bff7685afa446e28c5cb86d063a3
#
_entry.id   a9a7bff7685afa446e28c5cb86d063a3
#
_cell.length_a   1.000
_cell.length_b   1.000
_cell.length_c   1.000
_cell.angle_alpha   90.00
_cell.angle_beta   90.00
_cell.angle_gamma   90.00
#
_symmetry.space_group_name_H-M   'P 1'
#
loop_
_entity.id
_entity.type
_entity.pdbx_description
1 polymer ?
#
loop_
_entity_poly.entity_id
_entity_poly.type
_entity_poly.pdbx_seq_one_letter_code
_entity_poly.pdbx_strand_id
1 'polypeptide(L)'
;TKDFYFYCLTKYPKILLSVPIMAWTFFLYILGVKTKTQFKEKMYRFLTYVPDIDSALNDFWNVNEHKVKSWYKDRQKDDDIIISASPEFLLKLICERLGIKNLMASKGDKHTGLYDGENCWGEEKVKRLYEKFPNAKCEEFYSDSLSDTPLAELADKAMIIRGNELIEWNEYKPSKLKMFLSREFLSFLIVGGINTVSNVIFSTIYSLFIPN
;
A
#
# COMPACT_ATOMS: atom_id res chain seq x y z
N THR A 1 5.58 -3.20 -4.17
CA THR A 1 5.56 -1.79 -4.61
C THR A 1 6.81 -1.04 -4.21
N LYS A 2 7.13 -0.97 -2.92
CA LYS A 2 8.33 -0.24 -2.44
C LYS A 2 9.62 -0.80 -3.07
N ASP A 3 9.74 -2.11 -3.20
CA ASP A 3 10.93 -2.75 -3.79
C ASP A 3 11.13 -2.33 -5.26
N PHE A 4 10.04 -2.22 -6.02
CA PHE A 4 10.09 -1.72 -7.40
C PHE A 4 10.50 -0.25 -7.48
N TYR A 5 10.02 0.59 -6.55
CA TYR A 5 10.47 1.97 -6.45
C TYR A 5 11.99 2.06 -6.22
N PHE A 6 12.49 1.33 -5.22
CA PHE A 6 13.93 1.32 -4.93
C PHE A 6 14.76 0.73 -6.07
N TYR A 7 14.26 -0.33 -6.72
CA TYR A 7 14.90 -0.87 -7.91
C TYR A 7 15.01 0.17 -9.03
N CYS A 8 13.92 0.89 -9.32
CA CYS A 8 13.93 1.96 -10.32
C CYS A 8 14.85 3.12 -9.91
N LEU A 9 14.88 3.47 -8.62
CA LEU A 9 15.74 4.54 -8.10
C LEU A 9 17.23 4.26 -8.34
N THR A 10 17.67 3.00 -8.22
CA THR A 10 19.06 2.62 -8.52
C THR A 10 19.43 2.74 -9.99
N LYS A 11 18.47 2.54 -10.90
CA LYS A 11 18.67 2.65 -12.35
C LYS A 11 18.43 4.05 -12.91
N TYR A 12 17.49 4.80 -12.33
CA TYR A 12 17.01 6.08 -12.83
C TYR A 12 17.05 7.17 -11.75
N PRO A 13 18.21 7.78 -11.44
CA PRO A 13 18.36 8.74 -10.34
C PRO A 13 17.44 9.97 -10.43
N LYS A 14 16.97 10.33 -11.63
CA LYS A 14 15.97 11.40 -11.84
C LYS A 14 14.68 11.21 -11.05
N ILE A 15 14.37 9.98 -10.62
CA ILE A 15 13.25 9.67 -9.73
C ILE A 15 13.30 10.48 -8.42
N LEU A 16 14.50 10.86 -7.93
CA LEU A 16 14.66 11.71 -6.74
C LEU A 16 13.90 13.04 -6.87
N LEU A 17 13.70 13.54 -8.09
CA LEU A 17 12.90 14.76 -8.34
C LEU A 17 11.42 14.61 -7.92
N SER A 18 10.92 13.39 -7.80
CA SER A 18 9.55 13.12 -7.31
C SER A 18 9.43 13.14 -5.77
N VAL A 19 10.55 13.03 -5.05
CA VAL A 19 10.55 12.89 -3.58
C VAL A 19 9.91 14.08 -2.85
N PRO A 20 10.20 15.36 -3.19
CA PRO A 20 9.57 16.48 -2.49
C PRO A 20 8.03 16.47 -2.60
N ILE A 21 7.50 16.17 -3.79
CA ILE A 21 6.03 16.10 -3.96
C ILE A 21 5.42 14.89 -3.26
N MET A 22 6.15 13.77 -3.22
CA MET A 22 5.73 12.58 -2.45
C MET A 22 5.65 12.90 -0.95
N ALA A 23 6.70 13.54 -0.39
CA ALA A 23 6.77 13.93 1.02
C ALA A 23 5.65 14.90 1.38
N TRP A 24 5.43 15.94 0.55
CA TRP A 24 4.33 16.90 0.73
C TRP A 24 2.95 16.23 0.69
N THR A 25 2.73 15.36 -0.30
CA THR A 25 1.44 14.67 -0.41
C THR A 25 1.23 13.65 0.72
N PHE A 26 2.30 13.00 1.19
CA PHE A 26 2.25 12.15 2.38
C PHE A 26 1.84 12.94 3.63
N PHE A 27 2.40 14.12 3.84
CA PHE A 27 2.01 15.02 4.92
C PHE A 27 0.52 15.37 4.84
N LEU A 28 0.02 15.75 3.66
CA LEU A 28 -1.41 16.04 3.46
C LEU A 28 -2.31 14.80 3.66
N TYR A 29 -1.79 13.62 3.33
CA TYR A 29 -2.50 12.36 3.60
C TYR A 29 -2.59 12.08 5.11
N ILE A 30 -1.52 12.31 5.87
CA ILE A 30 -1.54 12.18 7.34
C ILE A 30 -2.57 13.13 7.95
N LEU A 31 -2.64 14.38 7.49
CA LEU A 31 -3.62 15.37 7.95
C LEU A 31 -5.07 15.08 7.50
N GLY A 32 -5.30 14.06 6.67
CA GLY A 32 -6.65 13.74 6.18
C GLY A 32 -7.14 14.60 5.02
N VAL A 33 -6.30 15.53 4.51
CA VAL A 33 -6.63 16.40 3.36
C VAL A 33 -6.62 15.62 2.05
N LYS A 34 -5.78 14.58 1.94
CA LYS A 34 -5.67 13.72 0.77
C LYS A 34 -6.08 12.30 1.09
N THR A 35 -6.72 11.65 0.11
CA THR A 35 -7.07 10.22 0.19
C THR A 35 -5.83 9.35 -0.02
N LYS A 36 -5.94 8.07 0.35
CA LYS A 36 -4.89 7.08 0.10
C LYS A 36 -4.62 6.90 -1.40
N THR A 37 -5.65 6.95 -2.23
CA THR A 37 -5.53 6.89 -3.71
C THR A 37 -4.73 8.08 -4.22
N GLN A 38 -5.10 9.30 -3.85
CA GLN A 38 -4.40 10.53 -4.25
C GLN A 38 -2.93 10.56 -3.81
N PHE A 39 -2.63 10.04 -2.60
CA PHE A 39 -1.24 9.90 -2.16
C PHE A 39 -0.48 8.89 -3.03
N LYS A 40 -1.08 7.74 -3.33
CA LYS A 40 -0.45 6.72 -4.17
C LYS A 40 -0.16 7.21 -5.59
N GLU A 41 -1.08 7.94 -6.21
CA GLU A 41 -0.85 8.55 -7.53
C GLU A 41 0.39 9.44 -7.55
N LYS A 42 0.57 10.27 -6.50
CA LYS A 42 1.78 11.09 -6.40
C LYS A 42 3.03 10.27 -6.10
N MET A 43 2.88 9.19 -5.32
CA MET A 43 3.97 8.24 -5.10
C MET A 43 4.39 7.56 -6.41
N TYR A 44 3.43 7.17 -7.27
CA TYR A 44 3.73 6.51 -8.55
C TYR A 44 4.17 7.48 -9.66
N ARG A 45 4.14 8.79 -9.42
CA ARG A 45 4.65 9.76 -10.41
C ARG A 45 6.10 9.50 -10.83
N PHE A 46 6.88 8.77 -10.04
CA PHE A 46 8.23 8.39 -10.41
C PHE A 46 8.29 7.60 -11.74
N LEU A 47 7.21 6.92 -12.12
CA LEU A 47 7.10 6.17 -13.37
C LEU A 47 7.36 7.05 -14.61
N THR A 48 7.01 8.34 -14.54
CA THR A 48 7.30 9.29 -15.64
C THR A 48 8.78 9.50 -15.92
N TYR A 49 9.66 9.08 -15.00
CA TYR A 49 11.12 9.13 -15.14
C TYR A 49 11.72 7.81 -15.60
N VAL A 50 10.91 6.77 -15.83
CA VAL A 50 11.32 5.46 -16.32
C VAL A 50 11.03 5.38 -17.81
N PRO A 51 12.06 5.38 -18.68
CA PRO A 51 11.85 5.47 -20.14
C PRO A 51 11.12 4.26 -20.73
N ASP A 52 11.49 3.05 -20.25
CA ASP A 52 10.89 1.78 -20.68
C ASP A 52 10.43 1.01 -19.43
N ILE A 53 9.14 1.12 -19.17
CA ILE A 53 8.54 0.51 -17.98
C ILE A 53 8.41 -1.00 -18.12
N ASP A 54 8.19 -1.51 -19.31
CA ASP A 54 8.03 -2.95 -19.55
C ASP A 54 9.37 -3.67 -19.37
N SER A 55 10.44 -3.12 -19.90
CA SER A 55 11.79 -3.61 -19.63
C SER A 55 12.14 -3.54 -18.15
N ALA A 56 11.84 -2.44 -17.48
CA ALA A 56 12.10 -2.26 -16.05
C ALA A 56 11.33 -3.28 -15.18
N LEU A 57 10.08 -3.58 -15.53
CA LEU A 57 9.26 -4.58 -14.85
C LEU A 57 9.80 -6.00 -15.05
N ASN A 58 10.19 -6.33 -16.30
CA ASN A 58 10.75 -7.63 -16.60
C ASN A 58 12.06 -7.86 -15.84
N ASP A 59 12.97 -6.91 -15.89
CA ASP A 59 14.24 -6.95 -15.18
C ASP A 59 14.04 -7.02 -13.65
N PHE A 60 13.09 -6.23 -13.12
CA PHE A 60 12.75 -6.27 -11.70
C PHE A 60 12.32 -7.67 -11.27
N TRP A 61 11.44 -8.31 -12.03
CA TRP A 61 10.96 -9.63 -11.68
C TRP A 61 12.00 -10.72 -11.94
N ASN A 62 12.88 -10.59 -12.93
CA ASN A 62 14.02 -11.50 -13.13
C ASN A 62 14.90 -11.57 -11.88
N VAL A 63 15.10 -10.44 -11.21
CA VAL A 63 15.91 -10.38 -9.97
C VAL A 63 15.11 -10.76 -8.72
N ASN A 64 13.79 -10.52 -8.70
CA ASN A 64 13.00 -10.60 -7.47
C ASN A 64 12.01 -11.79 -7.42
N GLU A 65 11.88 -12.57 -8.47
CA GLU A 65 10.97 -13.74 -8.50
C GLU A 65 11.26 -14.75 -7.38
N HIS A 66 12.53 -14.90 -6.99
CA HIS A 66 12.93 -15.76 -5.87
C HIS A 66 12.33 -15.34 -4.52
N LYS A 67 11.82 -14.10 -4.40
CA LYS A 67 11.12 -13.60 -3.19
C LYS A 67 9.69 -14.11 -3.06
N VAL A 68 9.13 -14.74 -4.09
CA VAL A 68 7.87 -15.46 -3.98
C VAL A 68 8.04 -16.55 -2.94
N LYS A 69 7.15 -16.56 -1.96
CA LYS A 69 7.29 -17.44 -0.80
C LYS A 69 7.17 -18.91 -1.19
N SER A 70 8.10 -19.75 -0.70
CA SER A 70 8.08 -21.18 -0.98
C SER A 70 6.78 -21.83 -0.52
N TRP A 71 6.31 -21.49 0.69
CA TRP A 71 5.06 -22.01 1.22
C TRP A 71 3.84 -21.74 0.31
N TYR A 72 3.84 -20.63 -0.46
CA TYR A 72 2.79 -20.36 -1.42
C TYR A 72 2.91 -21.28 -2.64
N LYS A 73 4.10 -21.44 -3.19
CA LYS A 73 4.35 -22.35 -4.36
C LYS A 73 3.92 -23.78 -4.05
N ASP A 74 4.13 -24.23 -2.79
CA ASP A 74 3.77 -25.58 -2.35
C ASP A 74 2.26 -25.79 -2.18
N ARG A 75 1.49 -24.69 -2.05
CA ARG A 75 0.04 -24.69 -1.79
C ARG A 75 -0.79 -24.12 -2.92
N GLN A 76 -0.15 -23.54 -3.93
CA GLN A 76 -0.84 -22.88 -5.03
C GLN A 76 -1.85 -23.80 -5.70
N LYS A 77 -3.06 -23.30 -5.90
CA LYS A 77 -4.16 -23.96 -6.62
C LYS A 77 -4.49 -23.18 -7.91
N ASP A 78 -5.12 -23.85 -8.87
CA ASP A 78 -5.50 -23.26 -10.16
C ASP A 78 -6.57 -22.17 -10.05
N ASP A 79 -7.35 -22.19 -8.99
CA ASP A 79 -8.43 -21.26 -8.69
C ASP A 79 -8.04 -20.16 -7.70
N ASP A 80 -6.76 -20.09 -7.30
CA ASP A 80 -6.26 -19.03 -6.44
C ASP A 80 -6.56 -17.64 -7.01
N ILE A 81 -6.92 -16.72 -6.13
CA ILE A 81 -7.21 -15.34 -6.45
C ILE A 81 -6.21 -14.43 -5.73
N ILE A 82 -5.41 -13.69 -6.47
CA ILE A 82 -4.55 -12.64 -5.91
C ILE A 82 -5.31 -11.33 -5.88
N ILE A 83 -5.55 -10.80 -4.66
CA ILE A 83 -6.23 -9.51 -4.47
C ILE A 83 -5.26 -8.52 -3.83
N SER A 84 -4.91 -7.44 -4.54
CA SER A 84 -3.83 -6.55 -4.12
C SER A 84 -4.16 -5.07 -4.30
N ALA A 85 -3.73 -4.28 -3.31
CA ALA A 85 -3.71 -2.82 -3.43
C ALA A 85 -2.53 -2.28 -4.27
N SER A 86 -1.63 -3.13 -4.74
CA SER A 86 -0.58 -2.73 -5.68
C SER A 86 -1.18 -2.53 -7.08
N PRO A 87 -0.53 -1.74 -7.96
CA PRO A 87 -0.98 -1.62 -9.34
C PRO A 87 -0.94 -2.95 -10.08
N GLU A 88 -1.94 -3.17 -10.92
CA GLU A 88 -2.09 -4.40 -11.71
C GLU A 88 -0.87 -4.64 -12.61
N PHE A 89 -0.38 -3.61 -13.31
CA PHE A 89 0.78 -3.73 -14.20
C PHE A 89 2.03 -4.25 -13.49
N LEU A 90 2.19 -3.96 -12.18
CA LEU A 90 3.34 -4.42 -11.39
C LEU A 90 3.26 -5.92 -11.08
N LEU A 91 2.05 -6.46 -10.93
CA LEU A 91 1.83 -7.85 -10.51
C LEU A 91 1.53 -8.79 -11.68
N LYS A 92 0.99 -8.27 -12.78
CA LYS A 92 0.54 -9.06 -13.91
C LYS A 92 1.61 -10.02 -14.40
N LEU A 93 2.82 -9.52 -14.65
CA LEU A 93 3.92 -10.34 -15.18
C LEU A 93 4.30 -11.49 -14.25
N ILE A 94 4.37 -11.27 -12.94
CA ILE A 94 4.71 -12.35 -12.00
C ILE A 94 3.57 -13.35 -11.85
N CYS A 95 2.32 -12.89 -11.89
CA CYS A 95 1.16 -13.78 -11.87
C CYS A 95 1.15 -14.69 -13.12
N GLU A 96 1.45 -14.14 -14.30
CA GLU A 96 1.57 -14.90 -15.55
C GLU A 96 2.69 -15.95 -15.46
N ARG A 97 3.88 -15.60 -14.94
CA ARG A 97 5.00 -16.52 -14.75
C ARG A 97 4.68 -17.66 -13.77
N LEU A 98 3.87 -17.38 -12.75
CA LEU A 98 3.45 -18.36 -11.75
C LEU A 98 2.20 -19.15 -12.17
N GLY A 99 1.61 -18.88 -13.34
CA GLY A 99 0.40 -19.54 -13.79
C GLY A 99 -0.87 -19.11 -13.05
N ILE A 100 -0.83 -17.97 -12.32
CA ILE A 100 -1.98 -17.44 -11.58
C ILE A 100 -2.96 -16.79 -12.57
N LYS A 101 -4.18 -17.31 -12.63
CA LYS A 101 -5.19 -16.90 -13.61
C LYS A 101 -6.03 -15.71 -13.12
N ASN A 102 -6.20 -15.58 -11.80
CA ASN A 102 -7.10 -14.60 -11.21
C ASN A 102 -6.33 -13.53 -10.44
N LEU A 103 -6.10 -12.40 -11.09
CA LEU A 103 -5.54 -11.20 -10.48
C LEU A 103 -6.64 -10.14 -10.37
N MET A 104 -6.80 -9.57 -9.18
CA MET A 104 -7.58 -8.38 -8.90
C MET A 104 -6.69 -7.37 -8.18
N ALA A 105 -6.35 -6.29 -8.86
CA ALA A 105 -5.44 -5.29 -8.34
C ALA A 105 -5.93 -3.88 -8.65
N SER A 106 -5.26 -2.87 -8.10
CA SER A 106 -5.60 -1.49 -8.42
C SER A 106 -5.28 -1.22 -9.88
N LYS A 107 -6.26 -0.80 -10.66
CA LYS A 107 -6.04 -0.37 -12.04
C LYS A 107 -5.29 0.96 -12.04
N GLY A 108 -4.26 1.06 -12.85
CA GLY A 108 -3.46 2.28 -12.95
C GLY A 108 -2.64 2.29 -14.22
N ASP A 109 -2.41 3.49 -14.71
CA ASP A 109 -1.57 3.71 -15.88
C ASP A 109 -0.08 3.55 -15.52
N LYS A 110 0.60 2.68 -16.25
CA LYS A 110 2.01 2.33 -15.96
C LYS A 110 3.00 3.44 -16.30
N HIS A 111 2.61 4.46 -17.07
CA HIS A 111 3.48 5.57 -17.46
C HIS A 111 3.30 6.80 -16.57
N THR A 112 2.07 7.09 -16.16
CA THR A 112 1.74 8.27 -15.35
C THR A 112 1.57 7.97 -13.86
N GLY A 113 1.26 6.73 -13.52
CA GLY A 113 0.93 6.31 -12.16
C GLY A 113 -0.47 6.73 -11.69
N LEU A 114 -1.28 7.29 -12.58
CA LEU A 114 -2.67 7.65 -12.26
C LEU A 114 -3.53 6.40 -12.14
N TYR A 115 -4.43 6.40 -11.16
CA TYR A 115 -5.36 5.30 -10.95
C TYR A 115 -6.60 5.45 -11.83
N ASP A 116 -7.07 4.33 -12.35
CA ASP A 116 -8.37 4.22 -13.01
C ASP A 116 -9.35 3.58 -11.99
N GLY A 117 -10.10 4.44 -11.31
CA GLY A 117 -11.03 4.07 -10.25
C GLY A 117 -10.37 3.98 -8.86
N GLU A 118 -11.04 3.28 -7.97
CA GLU A 118 -10.65 3.18 -6.56
C GLU A 118 -9.45 2.25 -6.33
N ASN A 119 -8.69 2.56 -5.29
CA ASN A 119 -7.60 1.69 -4.84
C ASN A 119 -8.17 0.38 -4.25
N CYS A 120 -7.74 -0.77 -4.75
CA CYS A 120 -8.14 -2.10 -4.29
C CYS A 120 -7.64 -2.38 -2.86
N TRP A 121 -8.29 -1.78 -1.85
CA TRP A 121 -7.88 -1.82 -0.45
C TRP A 121 -9.08 -1.87 0.50
N GLY A 122 -8.96 -2.63 1.60
CA GLY A 122 -10.03 -2.78 2.59
C GLY A 122 -11.30 -3.36 1.96
N GLU A 123 -12.44 -2.75 2.22
CA GLU A 123 -13.76 -3.16 1.70
C GLU A 123 -13.84 -3.22 0.17
N GLU A 124 -13.08 -2.38 -0.53
CA GLU A 124 -13.06 -2.41 -1.99
C GLU A 124 -12.56 -3.77 -2.55
N LYS A 125 -11.72 -4.48 -1.79
CA LYS A 125 -11.31 -5.85 -2.15
C LYS A 125 -12.48 -6.82 -2.13
N VAL A 126 -13.31 -6.74 -1.09
CA VAL A 126 -14.52 -7.58 -0.93
C VAL A 126 -15.52 -7.29 -2.04
N LYS A 127 -15.77 -6.00 -2.30
CA LYS A 127 -16.66 -5.56 -3.36
C LYS A 127 -16.23 -6.15 -4.72
N ARG A 128 -14.96 -5.99 -5.10
CA ARG A 128 -14.44 -6.52 -6.36
C ARG A 128 -14.46 -8.04 -6.43
N LEU A 129 -14.23 -8.72 -5.30
CA LEU A 129 -14.34 -10.18 -5.24
C LEU A 129 -15.74 -10.63 -5.65
N TYR A 130 -16.77 -10.07 -5.03
CA TYR A 130 -18.14 -10.47 -5.31
C TYR A 130 -18.70 -9.93 -6.64
N GLU A 131 -18.20 -8.80 -7.14
CA GLU A 131 -18.52 -8.34 -8.50
C GLU A 131 -18.05 -9.32 -9.58
N LYS A 132 -16.85 -9.91 -9.38
CA LYS A 132 -16.29 -10.86 -10.35
C LYS A 132 -16.72 -12.30 -10.10
N PHE A 133 -16.88 -12.66 -8.84
CA PHE A 133 -17.22 -14.00 -8.38
C PHE A 133 -18.35 -13.95 -7.34
N PRO A 134 -19.61 -13.76 -7.74
CA PRO A 134 -20.74 -13.55 -6.82
C PRO A 134 -20.96 -14.67 -5.79
N ASN A 135 -20.55 -15.90 -6.13
CA ASN A 135 -20.69 -17.09 -5.28
C ASN A 135 -19.35 -17.57 -4.71
N ALA A 136 -18.32 -16.71 -4.67
CA ALA A 136 -17.03 -17.08 -4.14
C ALA A 136 -17.12 -17.55 -2.68
N LYS A 137 -16.49 -18.68 -2.40
CA LYS A 137 -16.23 -19.17 -1.05
C LYS A 137 -14.73 -19.14 -0.85
N CYS A 138 -14.29 -18.68 0.30
CA CYS A 138 -12.88 -18.56 0.64
C CYS A 138 -12.52 -19.64 1.67
N GLU A 139 -11.89 -20.72 1.22
CA GLU A 139 -11.41 -21.78 2.14
C GLU A 139 -10.24 -21.28 2.98
N GLU A 140 -9.24 -20.70 2.34
CA GLU A 140 -8.03 -20.20 3.00
C GLU A 140 -7.68 -18.79 2.54
N PHE A 141 -7.35 -17.92 3.47
CA PHE A 141 -6.94 -16.55 3.21
C PHE A 141 -5.58 -16.25 3.84
N TYR A 142 -4.73 -15.57 3.10
CA TYR A 142 -3.37 -15.20 3.52
C TYR A 142 -3.09 -13.73 3.24
N SER A 143 -2.70 -12.97 4.27
CA SER A 143 -2.26 -11.57 4.08
C SER A 143 -1.18 -11.17 5.09
N ASP A 144 -0.41 -10.14 4.75
CA ASP A 144 0.57 -9.51 5.64
C ASP A 144 0.01 -8.27 6.35
N SER A 145 -1.25 -7.94 6.14
CA SER A 145 -1.86 -6.69 6.61
C SER A 145 -3.22 -6.88 7.26
N LEU A 146 -3.40 -6.34 8.46
CA LEU A 146 -4.72 -6.27 9.12
C LEU A 146 -5.74 -5.38 8.37
N SER A 147 -5.32 -4.57 7.41
CA SER A 147 -6.26 -3.84 6.55
C SER A 147 -7.10 -4.76 5.66
N ASP A 148 -6.74 -6.04 5.59
CA ASP A 148 -7.43 -7.06 4.83
C ASP A 148 -8.39 -7.90 5.70
N THR A 149 -8.66 -7.45 6.95
CA THR A 149 -9.66 -8.08 7.83
C THR A 149 -11.00 -8.35 7.15
N PRO A 150 -11.56 -7.43 6.31
CA PRO A 150 -12.83 -7.72 5.64
C PRO A 150 -12.80 -8.98 4.74
N LEU A 151 -11.65 -9.31 4.13
CA LEU A 151 -11.49 -10.57 3.39
C LEU A 151 -11.22 -11.76 4.32
N ALA A 152 -10.46 -11.54 5.41
CA ALA A 152 -10.17 -12.58 6.39
C ALA A 152 -11.44 -13.12 7.06
N GLU A 153 -12.42 -12.25 7.31
CA GLU A 153 -13.72 -12.60 7.90
C GLU A 153 -14.61 -13.44 6.97
N LEU A 154 -14.32 -13.48 5.67
CA LEU A 154 -15.03 -14.30 4.69
C LEU A 154 -14.43 -15.70 4.55
N ALA A 155 -13.27 -15.96 5.11
CA ALA A 155 -12.55 -17.21 4.94
C ALA A 155 -12.85 -18.19 6.07
N ASP A 156 -12.91 -19.48 5.72
CA ASP A 156 -13.00 -20.55 6.72
C ASP A 156 -11.74 -20.60 7.59
N LYS A 157 -10.58 -20.29 6.98
CA LYS A 157 -9.30 -20.19 7.66
C LYS A 157 -8.51 -18.98 7.17
N ALA A 158 -8.20 -18.04 8.05
CA ALA A 158 -7.42 -16.86 7.76
C ALA A 158 -6.07 -16.87 8.49
N MET A 159 -5.00 -16.56 7.76
CA MET A 159 -3.63 -16.53 8.25
C MET A 159 -2.97 -15.20 7.98
N ILE A 160 -2.28 -14.66 9.00
CA ILE A 160 -1.40 -13.51 8.81
C ILE A 160 0.05 -13.96 8.59
N ILE A 161 0.71 -13.34 7.62
CA ILE A 161 2.07 -13.70 7.22
C ILE A 161 3.06 -12.74 7.90
N ARG A 162 4.05 -13.31 8.59
CA ARG A 162 5.19 -12.57 9.14
C ARG A 162 6.51 -13.22 8.74
N GLY A 163 7.18 -12.63 7.76
CA GLY A 163 8.35 -13.27 7.17
C GLY A 163 7.97 -14.58 6.48
N ASN A 164 8.36 -15.72 7.05
CA ASN A 164 7.99 -17.07 6.61
C ASN A 164 6.99 -17.74 7.56
N GLU A 165 6.60 -17.08 8.65
CA GLU A 165 5.66 -17.63 9.63
C GLU A 165 4.23 -17.36 9.19
N LEU A 166 3.36 -18.35 9.40
CA LEU A 166 1.92 -18.29 9.22
C LEU A 166 1.29 -18.34 10.62
N ILE A 167 0.59 -17.28 10.98
CA ILE A 167 -0.04 -17.11 12.30
C ILE A 167 -1.56 -17.05 12.07
N GLU A 168 -2.35 -17.72 12.87
CA GLU A 168 -3.81 -17.61 12.78
C GLU A 168 -4.26 -16.15 12.98
N TRP A 169 -5.23 -15.71 12.20
CA TRP A 169 -5.65 -14.31 12.17
C TRP A 169 -6.06 -13.81 13.56
N ASN A 170 -6.82 -14.63 14.29
CA ASN A 170 -7.35 -14.29 15.61
C ASN A 170 -6.28 -14.30 16.72
N GLU A 171 -5.16 -14.98 16.51
CA GLU A 171 -4.06 -15.06 17.46
C GLU A 171 -3.05 -13.93 17.28
N TYR A 172 -3.06 -13.28 16.10
CA TYR A 172 -2.09 -12.24 15.78
C TYR A 172 -2.32 -10.95 16.55
N LYS A 173 -1.32 -10.52 17.30
CA LYS A 173 -1.29 -9.23 18.01
C LYS A 173 -0.28 -8.29 17.34
N PRO A 174 -0.71 -7.13 16.81
CA PRO A 174 0.23 -6.16 16.25
C PRO A 174 1.19 -5.63 17.31
N SER A 175 2.45 -5.39 16.93
CA SER A 175 3.41 -4.79 17.85
C SER A 175 2.97 -3.38 18.25
N LYS A 176 3.28 -2.97 19.49
CA LYS A 176 3.00 -1.62 20.02
C LYS A 176 3.60 -0.54 19.10
N LEU A 177 4.80 -0.77 18.54
CA LEU A 177 5.44 0.15 17.63
C LEU A 177 4.60 0.43 16.35
N LYS A 178 3.92 -0.58 15.79
CA LYS A 178 3.03 -0.38 14.63
C LYS A 178 1.83 0.48 14.99
N MET A 179 1.33 0.39 16.20
CA MET A 179 0.23 1.24 16.69
C MET A 179 0.67 2.71 16.81
N PHE A 180 1.89 2.98 17.31
CA PHE A 180 2.46 4.34 17.37
C PHE A 180 2.80 4.92 15.99
N LEU A 181 3.02 4.10 14.98
CA LEU A 181 3.26 4.53 13.60
C LEU A 181 1.97 4.54 12.76
N SER A 182 0.81 4.39 13.39
CA SER A 182 -0.48 4.51 12.69
C SER A 182 -0.69 5.95 12.20
N ARG A 183 -1.45 6.08 11.11
CA ARG A 183 -1.81 7.40 10.56
C ARG A 183 -2.51 8.26 11.60
N GLU A 184 -3.40 7.67 12.37
CA GLU A 184 -4.20 8.33 13.40
C GLU A 184 -3.30 8.94 14.49
N PHE A 185 -2.32 8.16 14.97
CA PHE A 185 -1.37 8.63 15.97
C PHE A 185 -0.43 9.72 15.41
N LEU A 186 0.08 9.56 14.19
CA LEU A 186 0.91 10.57 13.54
C LEU A 186 0.12 11.88 13.30
N SER A 187 -1.13 11.77 12.87
CA SER A 187 -2.03 12.92 12.71
C SER A 187 -2.26 13.66 14.05
N PHE A 188 -2.50 12.91 15.12
CA PHE A 188 -2.65 13.46 16.46
C PHE A 188 -1.42 14.25 16.91
N LEU A 189 -0.22 13.69 16.70
CA LEU A 189 1.04 14.37 17.05
C LEU A 189 1.25 15.67 16.25
N ILE A 190 0.96 15.65 14.94
CA ILE A 190 1.12 16.82 14.06
C ILE A 190 0.14 17.92 14.47
N VAL A 191 -1.13 17.59 14.63
CA VAL A 191 -2.17 18.57 15.02
C VAL A 191 -1.90 19.11 16.42
N GLY A 192 -1.51 18.26 17.36
CA GLY A 192 -1.11 18.66 18.70
C GLY A 192 0.09 19.63 18.69
N GLY A 193 1.10 19.34 17.89
CA GLY A 193 2.27 20.21 17.70
C GLY A 193 1.89 21.58 17.12
N ILE A 194 1.07 21.60 16.08
CA ILE A 194 0.57 22.87 15.47
C ILE A 194 -0.21 23.69 16.50
N ASN A 195 -1.12 23.08 17.24
CA ASN A 195 -1.89 23.77 18.28
C ASN A 195 -1.00 24.36 19.36
N THR A 196 0.01 23.61 19.82
CA THR A 196 0.97 24.10 20.83
C THR A 196 1.74 25.31 20.32
N VAL A 197 2.28 25.25 19.11
CA VAL A 197 3.01 26.38 18.49
C VAL A 197 2.10 27.58 18.29
N SER A 198 0.87 27.37 17.83
CA SER A 198 -0.11 28.45 17.66
C SER A 198 -0.43 29.14 18.99
N ASN A 199 -0.67 28.36 20.05
CA ASN A 199 -0.94 28.93 21.39
C ASN A 199 0.23 29.75 21.92
N VAL A 200 1.48 29.28 21.71
CA VAL A 200 2.68 30.06 22.10
C VAL A 200 2.75 31.37 21.33
N ILE A 201 2.54 31.34 20.01
CA ILE A 201 2.54 32.54 19.16
C ILE A 201 1.46 33.52 19.62
N PHE A 202 0.22 33.06 19.79
CA PHE A 202 -0.90 33.92 20.24
C PHE A 202 -0.62 34.50 21.62
N SER A 203 -0.15 33.71 22.57
CA SER A 203 0.20 34.18 23.92
C SER A 203 1.28 35.25 23.89
N THR A 204 2.34 35.05 23.06
CA THR A 204 3.42 36.00 22.88
C THR A 204 2.91 37.33 22.27
N ILE A 205 2.09 37.23 21.21
CA ILE A 205 1.48 38.42 20.59
C ILE A 205 0.59 39.14 21.59
N TYR A 206 -0.24 38.39 22.30
CA TYR A 206 -1.13 38.98 23.31
C TYR A 206 -0.36 39.74 24.39
N SER A 207 0.72 39.18 24.91
CA SER A 207 1.56 39.85 25.93
C SER A 207 2.29 41.11 25.42
N LEU A 208 2.49 41.26 24.11
CA LEU A 208 3.06 42.45 23.50
C LEU A 208 2.07 43.63 23.41
N PHE A 209 0.76 43.32 23.30
CA PHE A 209 -0.29 44.34 23.12
C PHE A 209 -1.06 44.65 24.38
N ILE A 210 -0.99 43.83 25.42
CA ILE A 210 -1.65 44.04 26.72
C ILE A 210 -0.60 43.90 27.83
N PRO A 211 0.16 44.97 28.13
CA PRO A 211 1.08 44.98 29.27
C PRO A 211 0.29 44.90 30.57
N ASN A 212 0.75 44.06 31.51
CA ASN A 212 0.20 43.91 32.87
C ASN A 212 0.23 45.22 33.63
#